data_2339b662ac7001994839b413d5ffc492
#
_entry.id   2339b662ac7001994839b413d5ffc492
#
_cell.length_a   1.000
_cell.length_b   1.000
_cell.length_c   1.000
_cell.angle_alpha   90.00
_cell.angle_beta   90.00
_cell.angle_gamma   90.00
#
_symmetry.space_group_name_H-M   'P 1'
#
loop_
_entity.id
_entity.type
_entity.pdbx_description
1 polymer ?
#
loop_
_entity_poly.entity_id
_entity_poly.type
_entity_poly.pdbx_seq_one_letter_code
_entity_poly.pdbx_strand_id
1 'polypeptide(L)'
;FKLNDCDYRDYRPQLDALYYLLTSEHLYDRQYEDREWYLCEWKANRQMYPPIKKQFGCISFDKGGYYCIREKDTFSFIRCGRHKDRPAHADNLHLDIWYQGENCLFDGGSYKYNTTEKLLRYFMGTESHNTIMLEGHDQMLKGDRFIWYNWSQAEWSSLKETEDTYIFEGKVSCFTYLNKKIKHYRKIVKW
;
A
#
# COMPACT_ATOMS: atom_id res chain seq x y z
N PHE A 1 10.44 -3.10 13.58
CA PHE A 1 11.68 -2.98 14.36
C PHE A 1 12.85 -2.97 13.39
N LYS A 2 13.74 -1.99 13.51
CA LYS A 2 15.00 -1.93 12.80
C LYS A 2 16.00 -2.80 13.58
N LEU A 3 16.50 -3.85 12.94
CA LEU A 3 17.50 -4.75 13.53
C LEU A 3 18.92 -4.51 12.98
N ASN A 4 19.09 -3.51 12.10
CA ASN A 4 20.35 -3.18 11.45
C ASN A 4 20.53 -1.66 11.28
N ASP A 5 21.65 -1.23 10.71
CA ASP A 5 21.97 0.17 10.47
C ASP A 5 21.35 0.78 9.19
N CYS A 6 20.51 0.03 8.48
CA CYS A 6 19.81 0.56 7.30
C CYS A 6 18.77 1.62 7.69
N ASP A 7 18.44 2.50 6.75
CA ASP A 7 17.31 3.43 6.91
C ASP A 7 16.02 2.65 7.21
N TYR A 8 15.18 3.15 8.11
CA TYR A 8 13.91 2.50 8.48
C TYR A 8 12.92 2.36 7.31
N ARG A 9 13.14 3.09 6.22
CA ARG A 9 12.38 3.00 4.97
C ARG A 9 12.97 2.00 3.99
N ASP A 10 14.16 1.47 4.27
CA ASP A 10 14.82 0.48 3.43
C ASP A 10 14.38 -0.94 3.84
N TYR A 11 13.45 -1.50 3.10
CA TYR A 11 12.94 -2.86 3.30
C TYR A 11 13.75 -3.93 2.55
N ARG A 12 14.82 -3.56 1.84
CA ARG A 12 15.64 -4.52 1.08
C ARG A 12 16.23 -5.62 1.96
N PRO A 13 16.71 -5.34 3.18
CA PRO A 13 17.22 -6.38 4.05
C PRO A 13 16.22 -7.49 4.35
N GLN A 14 14.99 -7.11 4.71
CA GLN A 14 13.90 -8.03 5.03
C GLN A 14 13.42 -8.79 3.79
N LEU A 15 13.36 -8.11 2.65
CA LEU A 15 13.00 -8.74 1.38
C LEU A 15 14.05 -9.74 0.92
N ASP A 16 15.35 -9.43 1.07
CA ASP A 16 16.43 -10.34 0.75
C ASP A 16 16.41 -11.58 1.66
N ALA A 17 16.19 -11.38 2.96
CA ALA A 17 16.07 -12.50 3.91
C ALA A 17 14.89 -13.41 3.56
N LEU A 18 13.72 -12.84 3.24
CA LEU A 18 12.54 -13.62 2.81
C LEU A 18 12.80 -14.33 1.48
N TYR A 19 13.39 -13.65 0.51
CA TYR A 19 13.72 -14.24 -0.79
C TYR A 19 14.71 -15.38 -0.64
N TYR A 20 15.76 -15.20 0.16
CA TYR A 20 16.73 -16.25 0.47
C TYR A 20 16.06 -17.46 1.15
N LEU A 21 15.13 -17.22 2.08
CA LEU A 21 14.36 -18.28 2.74
C LEU A 21 13.61 -19.15 1.72
N LEU A 22 13.08 -18.55 0.68
CA LEU A 22 12.26 -19.23 -0.32
C LEU A 22 13.10 -19.88 -1.44
N THR A 23 14.20 -19.25 -1.84
CA THR A 23 14.95 -19.62 -3.06
C THR A 23 16.37 -20.12 -2.82
N SER A 24 16.95 -19.84 -1.65
CA SER A 24 18.36 -19.98 -1.34
C SER A 24 19.28 -19.07 -2.18
N GLU A 25 18.72 -18.03 -2.78
CA GLU A 25 19.43 -17.03 -3.58
C GLU A 25 19.25 -15.63 -3.00
N HIS A 26 20.14 -14.72 -3.34
CA HIS A 26 20.04 -13.31 -2.96
C HIS A 26 19.18 -12.54 -3.97
N LEU A 27 18.32 -11.67 -3.45
CA LEU A 27 17.50 -10.77 -4.29
C LEU A 27 18.33 -9.55 -4.75
N TYR A 28 19.34 -9.15 -3.97
CA TYR A 28 20.19 -8.00 -4.22
C TYR A 28 21.67 -8.40 -4.17
N ASP A 29 22.53 -7.64 -4.87
CA ASP A 29 23.98 -7.87 -4.89
C ASP A 29 24.68 -7.59 -3.55
N ARG A 30 23.98 -6.92 -2.63
CA ARG A 30 24.49 -6.62 -1.29
C ARG A 30 24.01 -7.65 -0.28
N GLN A 31 24.92 -8.14 0.56
CA GLN A 31 24.55 -8.95 1.71
C GLN A 31 24.03 -8.06 2.85
N TYR A 32 22.97 -8.50 3.49
CA TYR A 32 22.36 -7.86 4.63
C TYR A 32 22.40 -8.77 5.85
N GLU A 33 22.72 -8.21 7.02
CA GLU A 33 22.81 -8.96 8.28
C GLU A 33 21.47 -9.55 8.72
N ASP A 34 20.35 -8.96 8.30
CA ASP A 34 19.01 -9.44 8.64
C ASP A 34 18.78 -10.91 8.32
N ARG A 35 19.40 -11.42 7.25
CA ARG A 35 19.32 -12.83 6.92
C ARG A 35 19.90 -13.71 8.05
N GLU A 36 21.01 -13.34 8.63
CA GLU A 36 21.65 -14.09 9.72
C GLU A 36 20.81 -14.04 10.99
N TRP A 37 20.22 -12.87 11.28
CA TRP A 37 19.35 -12.69 12.43
C TRP A 37 18.03 -13.47 12.33
N TYR A 38 17.40 -13.50 11.14
CA TYR A 38 16.12 -14.18 10.97
C TYR A 38 16.26 -15.67 10.72
N LEU A 39 17.33 -16.11 10.06
CA LEU A 39 17.42 -17.48 9.57
C LEU A 39 18.40 -18.33 10.38
N CYS A 40 19.28 -17.74 11.21
CA CYS A 40 20.32 -18.43 11.96
C CYS A 40 20.81 -19.63 11.12
N GLU A 41 21.64 -20.38 11.18
CA GLU A 41 22.16 -21.49 10.35
C GLU A 41 21.12 -22.33 9.56
N TRP A 42 19.93 -21.76 9.30
CA TRP A 42 18.86 -22.46 8.59
C TRP A 42 19.28 -22.77 7.15
N LYS A 43 19.42 -24.04 6.85
CA LYS A 43 19.67 -24.51 5.47
C LYS A 43 18.35 -24.51 4.74
N ALA A 44 18.18 -23.58 3.82
CA ALA A 44 17.00 -23.53 2.96
C ALA A 44 16.77 -24.89 2.30
N ASN A 45 15.56 -25.43 2.45
CA ASN A 45 15.12 -26.53 1.62
C ASN A 45 15.13 -26.03 0.18
N ARG A 46 15.98 -26.60 -0.67
CA ARG A 46 16.15 -26.22 -2.07
C ARG A 46 14.89 -26.60 -2.89
N GLN A 47 13.79 -25.97 -2.61
CA GLN A 47 12.70 -25.95 -3.56
C GLN A 47 13.09 -24.86 -4.58
N MET A 48 13.36 -25.26 -5.82
CA MET A 48 13.75 -24.33 -6.87
C MET A 48 12.55 -23.45 -7.22
N TYR A 49 12.53 -22.25 -6.70
CA TYR A 49 11.65 -21.19 -7.16
C TYR A 49 12.35 -20.45 -8.31
N PRO A 50 11.64 -20.08 -9.36
CA PRO A 50 12.25 -19.28 -10.43
C PRO A 50 12.64 -17.90 -9.89
N PRO A 51 13.75 -17.32 -10.37
CA PRO A 51 14.19 -15.99 -9.94
C PRO A 51 13.09 -14.97 -10.18
N ILE A 52 12.88 -14.08 -9.21
CA ILE A 52 11.91 -13.00 -9.33
C ILE A 52 12.40 -12.03 -10.39
N LYS A 53 11.69 -11.98 -11.52
CA LYS A 53 11.91 -10.95 -12.53
C LYS A 53 11.09 -9.71 -12.16
N LYS A 54 11.70 -8.54 -12.31
CA LYS A 54 10.98 -7.26 -12.19
C LYS A 54 9.84 -7.25 -13.19
N GLN A 55 8.61 -7.23 -12.70
CA GLN A 55 7.43 -7.18 -13.56
C GLN A 55 7.11 -5.73 -13.90
N PHE A 56 6.93 -5.44 -15.17
CA PHE A 56 6.36 -4.20 -15.70
C PHE A 56 4.89 -4.43 -16.06
N GLY A 57 4.15 -3.33 -16.23
CA GLY A 57 2.72 -3.38 -16.53
C GLY A 57 1.85 -3.35 -15.27
N CYS A 58 0.70 -3.94 -15.37
CA CYS A 58 -0.34 -3.98 -14.34
C CYS A 58 -0.22 -5.19 -13.43
N ILE A 59 -0.35 -4.97 -12.12
CA ILE A 59 -0.46 -6.05 -11.13
C ILE A 59 -1.65 -5.74 -10.22
N SER A 60 -2.58 -6.68 -10.10
CA SER A 60 -3.76 -6.58 -9.24
C SER A 60 -3.70 -7.59 -8.11
N PHE A 61 -3.87 -7.09 -6.88
CA PHE A 61 -4.03 -7.90 -5.68
C PHE A 61 -5.47 -7.74 -5.15
N ASP A 62 -6.43 -8.25 -5.89
CA ASP A 62 -7.87 -7.99 -5.66
C ASP A 62 -8.35 -8.33 -4.24
N LYS A 63 -7.82 -9.40 -3.64
CA LYS A 63 -8.16 -9.78 -2.25
C LYS A 63 -7.69 -8.76 -1.23
N GLY A 64 -6.55 -8.10 -1.49
CA GLY A 64 -5.98 -7.05 -0.64
C GLY A 64 -6.47 -5.65 -1.00
N GLY A 65 -7.01 -5.49 -2.21
CA GLY A 65 -7.42 -4.18 -2.74
C GLY A 65 -6.24 -3.29 -3.10
N TYR A 66 -5.16 -3.87 -3.63
CA TYR A 66 -3.96 -3.14 -4.05
C TYR A 66 -3.75 -3.31 -5.55
N TYR A 67 -3.45 -2.21 -6.22
CA TYR A 67 -3.27 -2.14 -7.68
C TYR A 67 -2.01 -1.37 -7.97
N CYS A 68 -1.14 -1.98 -8.78
CA CYS A 68 0.15 -1.40 -9.13
C CYS A 68 0.30 -1.28 -10.63
N ILE A 69 0.86 -0.17 -11.08
CA ILE A 69 1.28 0.06 -12.47
C ILE A 69 2.76 0.39 -12.44
N ARG A 70 3.58 -0.43 -13.06
CA ARG A 70 5.04 -0.26 -13.05
C ARG A 70 5.58 -0.15 -14.46
N GLU A 71 6.33 0.89 -14.72
CA GLU A 71 7.13 1.08 -15.92
C GLU A 71 8.61 1.31 -15.55
N LYS A 72 9.44 1.58 -16.54
CA LYS A 72 10.89 1.78 -16.34
C LYS A 72 11.17 2.85 -15.29
N ASP A 73 10.55 4.02 -15.43
CA ASP A 73 10.85 5.22 -14.65
C ASP A 73 9.69 5.63 -13.72
N THR A 74 8.56 4.93 -13.78
CA THR A 74 7.38 5.26 -13.00
C THR A 74 6.81 4.06 -12.26
N PHE A 75 6.24 4.34 -11.08
CA PHE A 75 5.46 3.38 -10.33
C PHE A 75 4.23 4.08 -9.76
N SER A 76 3.06 3.49 -9.93
CA SER A 76 1.83 3.96 -9.31
C SER A 76 1.25 2.86 -8.44
N PHE A 77 0.83 3.23 -7.25
CA PHE A 77 0.16 2.34 -6.31
C PHE A 77 -1.22 2.92 -5.99
N ILE A 78 -2.23 2.06 -6.04
CA ILE A 78 -3.61 2.45 -5.80
C ILE A 78 -4.20 1.50 -4.77
N ARG A 79 -4.91 2.06 -3.80
CA ARG A 79 -5.64 1.29 -2.82
C ARG A 79 -7.15 1.37 -3.09
N CYS A 80 -7.80 0.23 -3.25
CA CYS A 80 -9.26 0.11 -3.33
C CYS A 80 -9.68 -1.23 -2.73
N GLY A 81 -9.93 -1.25 -1.43
CA GLY A 81 -10.08 -2.50 -0.68
C GLY A 81 -11.35 -2.59 0.14
N ARG A 82 -11.66 -3.82 0.54
CA ARG A 82 -12.67 -4.15 1.54
C ARG A 82 -12.00 -4.43 2.87
N HIS A 83 -12.40 -3.70 3.89
CA HIS A 83 -11.96 -3.96 5.25
C HIS A 83 -12.71 -5.19 5.80
N LYS A 84 -11.96 -6.22 6.14
CA LYS A 84 -12.45 -7.41 6.87
C LYS A 84 -12.17 -7.29 8.35
N ASP A 85 -11.05 -6.63 8.66
CA ASP A 85 -10.59 -6.33 9.99
C ASP A 85 -10.57 -4.82 10.20
N ARG A 86 -10.27 -4.37 11.41
CA ARG A 86 -10.24 -2.96 11.78
C ARG A 86 -9.35 -2.15 10.81
N PRO A 87 -9.90 -1.14 10.14
CA PRO A 87 -9.12 -0.24 9.29
C PRO A 87 -8.07 0.52 10.12
N ALA A 88 -6.89 0.69 9.57
CA ALA A 88 -5.87 1.57 10.14
C ALA A 88 -6.15 3.02 9.73
N HIS A 89 -6.39 3.25 8.44
CA HIS A 89 -6.53 4.58 7.84
C HIS A 89 -7.81 4.69 7.01
N ALA A 90 -8.28 5.93 6.81
CA ALA A 90 -9.42 6.26 5.97
C ALA A 90 -8.94 6.66 4.56
N ASP A 91 -8.39 5.70 3.82
CA ASP A 91 -7.53 5.89 2.65
C ASP A 91 -8.01 5.15 1.37
N ASN A 92 -9.25 4.73 1.29
CA ASN A 92 -9.73 4.07 0.08
C ASN A 92 -9.67 5.01 -1.14
N LEU A 93 -9.28 4.45 -2.29
CA LEU A 93 -8.97 5.15 -3.54
C LEU A 93 -7.78 6.13 -3.41
N HIS A 94 -6.88 5.90 -2.44
CA HIS A 94 -5.59 6.56 -2.39
C HIS A 94 -4.76 6.24 -3.63
N LEU A 95 -4.00 7.21 -4.11
CA LEU A 95 -3.05 7.10 -5.22
C LEU A 95 -1.67 7.57 -4.77
N ASP A 96 -0.67 6.72 -4.94
CA ASP A 96 0.74 7.02 -4.74
C ASP A 96 1.46 6.98 -6.09
N ILE A 97 2.32 7.96 -6.38
CA ILE A 97 3.05 8.07 -7.64
C ILE A 97 4.52 8.30 -7.40
N TRP A 98 5.33 7.47 -8.05
CA TRP A 98 6.78 7.58 -8.09
C TRP A 98 7.26 7.85 -9.51
N TYR A 99 8.23 8.74 -9.64
CA TYR A 99 8.91 9.07 -10.89
C TYR A 99 10.42 9.10 -10.67
N GLN A 100 11.16 8.32 -11.42
CA GLN A 100 12.64 8.22 -11.35
C GLN A 100 13.19 8.01 -9.92
N GLY A 101 12.45 7.28 -9.08
CA GLY A 101 12.84 6.98 -7.70
C GLY A 101 12.39 8.02 -6.67
N GLU A 102 11.80 9.12 -7.10
CA GLU A 102 11.21 10.13 -6.21
C GLU A 102 9.71 9.91 -6.05
N ASN A 103 9.22 10.05 -4.82
CA ASN A 103 7.78 9.96 -4.53
C ASN A 103 7.14 11.33 -4.75
N CYS A 104 6.39 11.48 -5.85
CA CYS A 104 5.76 12.74 -6.26
C CYS A 104 4.38 12.94 -5.63
N LEU A 105 3.66 11.85 -5.34
CA LEU A 105 2.35 11.87 -4.71
C LEU A 105 2.34 10.80 -3.63
N PHE A 106 2.68 11.19 -2.42
CA PHE A 106 3.00 10.25 -1.33
C PHE A 106 1.89 10.14 -0.29
N ASP A 107 1.90 9.03 0.43
CA ASP A 107 1.10 8.79 1.62
C ASP A 107 1.72 9.49 2.85
N GLY A 108 0.88 10.08 3.70
CA GLY A 108 1.33 10.71 4.94
C GLY A 108 1.88 9.72 5.98
N GLY A 109 1.62 8.44 5.83
CA GLY A 109 2.01 7.39 6.76
C GLY A 109 1.27 7.45 8.10
N SER A 110 1.82 6.77 9.10
CA SER A 110 1.21 6.68 10.45
C SER A 110 1.86 7.60 11.48
N TYR A 111 2.98 8.22 11.16
CA TYR A 111 3.78 9.09 12.05
C TYR A 111 4.24 8.37 13.33
N LYS A 112 3.41 8.36 14.38
CA LYS A 112 3.73 7.73 15.67
C LYS A 112 2.51 7.01 16.25
N TYR A 113 2.77 5.89 16.93
CA TYR A 113 1.74 5.15 17.66
C TYR A 113 1.18 5.96 18.84
N ASN A 114 2.05 6.58 19.65
CA ASN A 114 1.69 7.47 20.74
C ASN A 114 2.00 8.91 20.35
N THR A 115 0.98 9.68 20.08
CA THR A 115 1.06 11.10 19.72
C THR A 115 -0.19 11.84 20.21
N THR A 116 -0.27 13.14 19.94
CA THR A 116 -1.47 13.92 20.24
C THR A 116 -2.65 13.46 19.40
N GLU A 117 -3.85 13.58 19.91
CA GLU A 117 -5.07 13.19 19.18
C GLU A 117 -5.19 13.92 17.83
N LYS A 118 -4.79 15.17 17.77
CA LYS A 118 -4.78 15.96 16.53
C LYS A 118 -3.91 15.31 15.44
N LEU A 119 -2.68 14.92 15.76
CA LEU A 119 -1.78 14.27 14.83
C LEU A 119 -2.24 12.86 14.47
N LEU A 120 -2.77 12.12 15.45
CA LEU A 120 -3.33 10.81 15.20
C LEU A 120 -4.50 10.88 14.21
N ARG A 121 -5.43 11.83 14.41
CA ARG A 121 -6.56 12.06 13.49
C ARG A 121 -6.09 12.45 12.10
N TYR A 122 -5.11 13.34 12.00
CA TYR A 122 -4.55 13.76 10.71
C TYR A 122 -3.97 12.57 9.94
N PHE A 123 -3.01 11.85 10.53
CA PHE A 123 -2.29 10.79 9.81
C PHE A 123 -3.13 9.53 9.56
N MET A 124 -4.14 9.25 10.36
CA MET A 124 -5.08 8.15 10.11
C MET A 124 -6.27 8.57 9.25
N GLY A 125 -6.55 9.87 9.19
CA GLY A 125 -7.68 10.46 8.49
C GLY A 125 -7.45 10.59 6.99
N THR A 126 -8.52 10.92 6.28
CA THR A 126 -8.52 11.08 4.82
C THR A 126 -7.62 12.23 4.36
N GLU A 127 -7.42 13.25 5.21
CA GLU A 127 -6.65 14.46 4.90
C GLU A 127 -5.18 14.19 4.55
N SER A 128 -4.56 13.17 5.17
CA SER A 128 -3.16 12.82 4.92
C SER A 128 -2.95 11.89 3.72
N HIS A 129 -4.00 11.58 2.99
CA HIS A 129 -3.98 10.65 1.87
C HIS A 129 -4.42 11.31 0.57
N ASN A 130 -3.91 10.80 -0.57
CA ASN A 130 -4.23 11.32 -1.89
C ASN A 130 -5.56 10.76 -2.41
N THR A 131 -6.63 11.10 -1.72
CA THR A 131 -8.01 10.70 -2.03
C THR A 131 -8.98 11.85 -1.73
N ILE A 132 -10.27 11.67 -1.95
CA ILE A 132 -11.26 12.73 -1.74
C ILE A 132 -11.68 12.81 -0.28
N MET A 133 -11.65 14.01 0.26
CA MET A 133 -12.29 14.42 1.50
C MET A 133 -13.58 15.19 1.19
N LEU A 134 -14.66 14.93 1.88
CA LEU A 134 -15.95 15.60 1.65
C LEU A 134 -16.19 16.64 2.75
N GLU A 135 -16.06 17.94 2.41
CA GLU A 135 -16.33 19.07 3.32
C GLU A 135 -15.67 18.93 4.71
N GLY A 136 -14.41 18.48 4.74
CA GLY A 136 -13.67 18.24 5.99
C GLY A 136 -14.03 16.94 6.73
N HIS A 137 -14.82 16.07 6.11
CA HIS A 137 -15.19 14.76 6.66
C HIS A 137 -14.30 13.65 6.13
N ASP A 138 -13.88 12.75 7.03
CA ASP A 138 -13.19 11.52 6.67
C ASP A 138 -14.11 10.52 5.98
N GLN A 139 -13.58 9.62 5.19
CA GLN A 139 -14.35 8.55 4.52
C GLN A 139 -15.11 7.65 5.49
N MET A 140 -14.65 7.58 6.75
CA MET A 140 -15.23 6.82 7.85
C MET A 140 -15.40 7.71 9.08
N LEU A 141 -16.32 7.41 9.96
CA LEU A 141 -16.48 8.16 11.21
C LEU A 141 -15.37 7.75 12.21
N LYS A 142 -14.54 8.71 12.60
CA LYS A 142 -13.47 8.51 13.57
C LYS A 142 -14.03 8.37 14.99
N GLY A 143 -13.73 7.26 15.64
CA GLY A 143 -13.93 7.04 17.06
C GLY A 143 -12.65 7.28 17.87
N ASP A 144 -12.61 6.76 19.10
CA ASP A 144 -11.46 6.89 19.98
C ASP A 144 -10.25 6.12 19.44
N ARG A 145 -9.07 6.70 19.63
CA ARG A 145 -7.78 6.12 19.26
C ARG A 145 -7.77 5.48 17.86
N PHE A 146 -7.85 4.16 17.76
CA PHE A 146 -7.75 3.39 16.51
C PHE A 146 -9.09 2.87 16.02
N ILE A 147 -10.21 3.37 16.56
CA ILE A 147 -11.54 2.91 16.21
C ILE A 147 -12.09 3.74 15.04
N TRP A 148 -12.62 3.05 14.07
CA TRP A 148 -13.40 3.60 12.98
C TRP A 148 -14.79 2.99 12.95
N TYR A 149 -15.80 3.81 12.68
CA TYR A 149 -17.18 3.38 12.43
C TYR A 149 -17.54 3.63 10.98
N ASN A 150 -18.58 2.97 10.49
CA ASN A 150 -19.08 3.14 9.13
C ASN A 150 -17.98 2.94 8.07
N TRP A 151 -17.30 1.81 8.14
CA TRP A 151 -16.13 1.50 7.33
C TRP A 151 -16.38 1.68 5.84
N SER A 152 -15.47 2.34 5.16
CA SER A 152 -15.47 2.43 3.71
C SER A 152 -15.23 1.05 3.10
N GLN A 153 -15.96 0.72 2.03
CA GLN A 153 -15.91 -0.60 1.41
C GLN A 153 -15.88 -0.49 -0.10
N ALA A 154 -14.89 -1.10 -0.73
CA ALA A 154 -14.88 -1.21 -2.19
C ALA A 154 -16.08 -2.02 -2.67
N GLU A 155 -16.84 -1.46 -3.61
CA GLU A 155 -17.94 -2.15 -4.28
C GLU A 155 -17.42 -2.98 -5.45
N TRP A 156 -16.56 -2.37 -6.24
CA TRP A 156 -15.82 -3.00 -7.32
C TRP A 156 -14.57 -2.19 -7.68
N SER A 157 -13.65 -2.82 -8.36
CA SER A 157 -12.45 -2.23 -8.94
C SER A 157 -12.00 -3.02 -10.17
N SER A 158 -11.29 -2.35 -11.05
CA SER A 158 -10.74 -2.94 -12.27
C SER A 158 -9.44 -2.22 -12.63
N LEU A 159 -8.41 -2.98 -12.97
CA LEU A 159 -7.19 -2.47 -13.56
C LEU A 159 -6.97 -3.18 -14.88
N LYS A 160 -6.84 -2.42 -15.97
CA LYS A 160 -6.69 -2.93 -17.33
C LYS A 160 -5.49 -2.28 -18.00
N GLU A 161 -4.81 -3.04 -18.82
CA GLU A 161 -3.74 -2.60 -19.71
C GLU A 161 -4.23 -2.71 -21.14
N THR A 162 -4.00 -1.67 -21.92
CA THR A 162 -4.20 -1.63 -23.38
C THR A 162 -2.84 -1.39 -24.03
N GLU A 163 -2.77 -1.31 -25.38
CA GLU A 163 -1.50 -1.10 -26.07
C GLU A 163 -0.74 0.15 -25.58
N ASP A 164 -1.47 1.24 -25.29
CA ASP A 164 -0.86 2.54 -24.97
C ASP A 164 -1.26 3.10 -23.59
N THR A 165 -2.14 2.43 -22.84
CA THR A 165 -2.65 2.99 -21.60
C THR A 165 -2.91 1.95 -20.52
N TYR A 166 -2.81 2.42 -19.28
CA TYR A 166 -3.28 1.72 -18.10
C TYR A 166 -4.50 2.43 -17.56
N ILE A 167 -5.56 1.69 -17.30
CA ILE A 167 -6.82 2.27 -16.80
C ILE A 167 -7.20 1.56 -15.51
N PHE A 168 -7.17 2.30 -14.41
CA PHE A 168 -7.78 1.88 -13.16
C PHE A 168 -9.13 2.55 -12.98
N GLU A 169 -10.12 1.79 -12.54
CA GLU A 169 -11.42 2.29 -12.11
C GLU A 169 -11.81 1.61 -10.80
N GLY A 170 -12.34 2.38 -9.87
CA GLY A 170 -12.79 1.87 -8.59
C GLY A 170 -13.95 2.66 -8.02
N LYS A 171 -14.83 1.97 -7.31
CA LYS A 171 -15.99 2.54 -6.63
C LYS A 171 -16.06 2.05 -5.20
N VAL A 172 -16.21 2.99 -4.28
CA VAL A 172 -16.20 2.76 -2.84
C VAL A 172 -17.46 3.34 -2.21
N SER A 173 -18.09 2.59 -1.34
CA SER A 173 -19.07 3.07 -0.39
C SER A 173 -18.33 3.72 0.78
N CYS A 174 -18.46 5.04 0.95
CA CYS A 174 -17.79 5.81 1.99
C CYS A 174 -18.67 6.96 2.45
N PHE A 175 -18.28 7.68 3.51
CA PHE A 175 -19.09 8.75 4.12
C PHE A 175 -20.52 8.30 4.51
N THR A 176 -20.70 7.00 4.77
CA THR A 176 -22.02 6.40 4.99
C THR A 176 -22.69 6.87 6.28
N TYR A 177 -21.93 7.44 7.19
CA TYR A 177 -22.43 8.09 8.40
C TYR A 177 -23.09 9.44 8.12
N LEU A 178 -22.72 10.10 7.01
CA LEU A 178 -23.38 11.31 6.53
C LEU A 178 -24.63 10.94 5.71
N ASN A 179 -24.46 10.06 4.73
CA ASN A 179 -25.54 9.54 3.93
C ASN A 179 -25.16 8.18 3.31
N LYS A 180 -25.98 7.15 3.53
CA LYS A 180 -25.76 5.78 3.03
C LYS A 180 -25.68 5.67 1.49
N LYS A 181 -26.13 6.69 0.76
CA LYS A 181 -26.11 6.70 -0.72
C LYS A 181 -24.82 7.28 -1.28
N ILE A 182 -23.96 7.90 -0.48
CA ILE A 182 -22.72 8.49 -0.96
C ILE A 182 -21.78 7.38 -1.42
N LYS A 183 -21.23 7.57 -2.63
CA LYS A 183 -20.26 6.71 -3.26
C LYS A 183 -19.13 7.56 -3.82
N HIS A 184 -17.91 7.09 -3.68
CA HIS A 184 -16.75 7.68 -4.33
C HIS A 184 -16.35 6.79 -5.50
N TYR A 185 -16.26 7.37 -6.69
CA TYR A 185 -15.73 6.75 -7.89
C TYR A 185 -14.45 7.46 -8.31
N ARG A 186 -13.42 6.69 -8.64
CA ARG A 186 -12.16 7.20 -9.16
C ARG A 186 -11.76 6.44 -10.41
N LYS A 187 -11.43 7.21 -11.46
CA LYS A 187 -10.78 6.70 -12.67
C LYS A 187 -9.39 7.32 -12.77
N ILE A 188 -8.40 6.47 -13.03
CA ILE A 188 -7.01 6.87 -13.27
C ILE A 188 -6.63 6.32 -14.63
N VAL A 189 -6.13 7.20 -15.49
CA VAL A 189 -5.61 6.85 -16.81
C VAL A 189 -4.16 7.26 -16.85
N LYS A 190 -3.29 6.34 -17.23
CA LYS A 190 -1.86 6.54 -17.43
C LYS A 190 -1.51 6.11 -18.86
N TRP A 191 -0.84 6.98 -19.59
CA TRP A 191 -0.34 6.77 -20.96
C TRP A 191 1.16 7.00 -21.01
#